data_842d39b957051b9386d734d09f150dc2
#
_entry.id   842d39b957051b9386d734d09f150dc2
#
_cell.length_a   1.000
_cell.length_b   1.000
_cell.length_c   1.000
_cell.angle_alpha   90.00
_cell.angle_beta   90.00
_cell.angle_gamma   90.00
#
_symmetry.space_group_name_H-M   'P 1'
#
loop_
_entity.id
_entity.type
_entity.pdbx_description
1 polymer ?
#
loop_
_entity_poly.entity_id
_entity_poly.type
_entity_poly.pdbx_seq_one_letter_code
_entity_poly.pdbx_strand_id
1 'polypeptide(L)'
;MQTQGVDISEHNGAVDFAALTQAGVKFAILRLGYGSDYASQDDAQFAQNVRKAEAAGMPWGAYLYSYAKDASMAQSEARHALRLLQGRKPLYGVWYDVEDSQIAGADLVATCQTFCAAMEAAGLYAGIYASLSWLTTKLNSPQLDPYDKWVAQWNSACTYPKPYGIWQYTDRLAIGGQVFDGNWAYKDYPAIIQAMGSQQEGANLTEADVKKLARQEMEAYFAELAQKPVSPWAQAAVESVLARGLMRGDADGSFRPQSFITRQEVAAVLENFS
;
A
#
# COMPACT_ATOMS: atom_id res chain seq x y z
N MET A 1 18.15 5.08 19.21
CA MET A 1 19.21 5.97 18.67
C MET A 1 18.47 7.15 18.03
N GLN A 2 18.94 8.40 18.22
CA GLN A 2 18.29 9.58 17.65
C GLN A 2 19.09 10.02 16.43
N THR A 3 18.43 10.24 15.30
CA THR A 3 19.08 10.53 14.01
C THR A 3 18.51 11.82 13.42
N GLN A 4 19.37 12.80 13.10
CA GLN A 4 18.94 14.07 12.52
C GLN A 4 18.72 13.95 11.01
N GLY A 5 17.62 14.51 10.52
CA GLY A 5 17.27 14.59 9.11
C GLY A 5 16.65 15.93 8.74
N VAL A 6 16.36 16.07 7.46
CA VAL A 6 15.63 17.21 6.89
C VAL A 6 14.49 16.70 6.01
N ASP A 7 13.44 17.50 5.81
CA ASP A 7 12.54 17.29 4.69
C ASP A 7 12.71 18.38 3.63
N ILE A 8 12.47 17.97 2.38
CA ILE A 8 12.88 18.73 1.19
C ILE A 8 11.78 18.67 0.14
N SER A 9 11.48 19.81 -0.45
CA SER A 9 10.59 19.95 -1.60
C SER A 9 11.21 20.86 -2.68
N GLU A 10 10.50 21.08 -3.77
CA GLU A 10 10.90 22.06 -4.79
C GLU A 10 11.06 23.48 -4.24
N HIS A 11 10.41 23.80 -3.12
CA HIS A 11 10.51 25.12 -2.48
C HIS A 11 11.91 25.41 -1.91
N ASN A 12 12.70 24.37 -1.63
CA ASN A 12 14.10 24.52 -1.23
C ASN A 12 15.03 24.79 -2.42
N GLY A 13 14.53 24.69 -3.69
CA GLY A 13 15.33 24.87 -4.89
C GLY A 13 16.43 23.82 -5.05
N ALA A 14 17.62 24.24 -5.47
CA ALA A 14 18.74 23.33 -5.66
C ALA A 14 19.45 23.05 -4.32
N VAL A 15 19.26 21.86 -3.77
CA VAL A 15 19.86 21.44 -2.50
C VAL A 15 21.25 20.84 -2.70
N ASP A 16 22.19 21.21 -1.79
CA ASP A 16 23.51 20.59 -1.70
C ASP A 16 23.54 19.49 -0.62
N PHE A 17 23.40 18.24 -1.05
CA PHE A 17 23.42 17.07 -0.17
C PHE A 17 24.78 16.80 0.47
N ALA A 18 25.87 17.27 -0.13
CA ALA A 18 27.20 17.18 0.49
C ALA A 18 27.29 18.10 1.70
N ALA A 19 26.79 19.35 1.59
CA ALA A 19 26.70 20.27 2.71
C ALA A 19 25.80 19.73 3.84
N LEU A 20 24.66 19.09 3.50
CA LEU A 20 23.80 18.43 4.50
C LEU A 20 24.57 17.33 5.25
N THR A 21 25.26 16.45 4.52
CA THR A 21 26.06 15.38 5.14
C THR A 21 27.19 15.91 6.03
N GLN A 22 27.88 16.96 5.60
CA GLN A 22 28.95 17.63 6.39
C GLN A 22 28.38 18.25 7.68
N ALA A 23 27.16 18.79 7.63
CA ALA A 23 26.45 19.32 8.79
C ALA A 23 25.91 18.25 9.75
N GLY A 24 26.08 16.97 9.42
CA GLY A 24 25.65 15.85 10.28
C GLY A 24 24.27 15.30 9.99
N VAL A 25 23.57 15.81 8.96
CA VAL A 25 22.29 15.26 8.49
C VAL A 25 22.48 13.82 7.99
N LYS A 26 21.63 12.90 8.42
CA LYS A 26 21.76 11.46 8.14
C LYS A 26 20.67 10.92 7.24
N PHE A 27 19.58 11.65 7.05
CA PHE A 27 18.50 11.25 6.13
C PHE A 27 17.76 12.49 5.61
N ALA A 28 17.07 12.31 4.49
CA ALA A 28 16.16 13.30 3.94
C ALA A 28 14.79 12.67 3.64
N ILE A 29 13.69 13.40 3.85
CA ILE A 29 12.37 13.01 3.38
C ILE A 29 11.98 13.93 2.22
N LEU A 30 11.75 13.38 1.03
CA LEU A 30 11.64 14.13 -0.22
C LEU A 30 10.18 14.20 -0.67
N ARG A 31 9.69 15.40 -0.98
CA ARG A 31 8.32 15.54 -1.50
C ARG A 31 8.19 14.89 -2.86
N LEU A 32 7.23 13.96 -2.99
CA LEU A 32 6.81 13.38 -4.27
C LEU A 32 6.06 14.40 -5.12
N GLY A 33 5.12 15.08 -4.51
CA GLY A 33 4.20 16.01 -5.11
C GLY A 33 3.05 16.28 -4.17
N TYR A 34 1.90 16.62 -4.72
CA TYR A 34 0.69 16.90 -3.96
C TYR A 34 -0.56 16.45 -4.71
N GLY A 35 -1.61 16.07 -3.96
CA GLY A 35 -2.91 15.75 -4.53
C GLY A 35 -2.93 14.55 -5.45
N SER A 36 -3.98 14.48 -6.26
CA SER A 36 -4.29 13.37 -7.15
C SER A 36 -3.22 13.12 -8.22
N ASP A 37 -3.30 11.96 -8.89
CA ASP A 37 -2.31 11.49 -9.86
C ASP A 37 -2.36 12.27 -11.19
N TYR A 38 -1.86 13.49 -11.16
CA TYR A 38 -1.64 14.34 -12.32
C TYR A 38 -0.17 14.76 -12.37
N ALA A 39 0.46 14.64 -13.55
CA ALA A 39 1.87 15.02 -13.74
C ALA A 39 2.17 16.49 -13.42
N SER A 40 1.17 17.37 -13.50
CA SER A 40 1.28 18.79 -13.11
C SER A 40 1.38 19.00 -11.59
N GLN A 41 1.14 17.97 -10.81
CA GLN A 41 1.22 17.97 -9.33
C GLN A 41 2.49 17.27 -8.82
N ASP A 42 3.33 16.76 -9.71
CA ASP A 42 4.63 16.20 -9.35
C ASP A 42 5.54 17.32 -8.80
N ASP A 43 6.30 17.03 -7.75
CA ASP A 43 7.36 17.93 -7.29
C ASP A 43 8.48 17.98 -8.36
N ALA A 44 8.73 19.17 -8.88
CA ALA A 44 9.66 19.36 -10.00
C ALA A 44 11.13 18.98 -9.65
N GLN A 45 11.47 18.93 -8.36
CA GLN A 45 12.81 18.56 -7.88
C GLN A 45 12.91 17.12 -7.40
N PHE A 46 11.79 16.38 -7.24
CA PHE A 46 11.80 15.05 -6.65
C PHE A 46 12.84 14.11 -7.29
N ALA A 47 12.75 13.92 -8.60
CA ALA A 47 13.64 13.01 -9.30
C ALA A 47 15.14 13.43 -9.20
N GLN A 48 15.40 14.73 -9.15
CA GLN A 48 16.76 15.25 -8.97
C GLN A 48 17.24 15.07 -7.53
N ASN A 49 16.38 15.35 -6.54
CA ASN A 49 16.70 15.19 -5.13
C ASN A 49 16.97 13.72 -4.80
N VAL A 50 16.21 12.76 -5.34
CA VAL A 50 16.50 11.32 -5.21
C VAL A 50 17.91 11.00 -5.73
N ARG A 51 18.23 11.39 -6.97
CA ARG A 51 19.57 11.13 -7.54
C ARG A 51 20.70 11.72 -6.71
N LYS A 52 20.52 12.95 -6.18
CA LYS A 52 21.52 13.61 -5.34
C LYS A 52 21.67 12.93 -3.99
N ALA A 53 20.57 12.55 -3.33
CA ALA A 53 20.59 11.80 -2.08
C ALA A 53 21.34 10.47 -2.25
N GLU A 54 20.98 9.69 -3.27
CA GLU A 54 21.62 8.42 -3.61
C GLU A 54 23.14 8.60 -3.91
N ALA A 55 23.51 9.61 -4.69
CA ALA A 55 24.92 9.93 -4.99
C ALA A 55 25.72 10.34 -3.74
N ALA A 56 25.06 10.98 -2.78
CA ALA A 56 25.67 11.35 -1.49
C ALA A 56 25.67 10.20 -0.46
N GLY A 57 25.12 9.04 -0.81
CA GLY A 57 24.93 7.92 0.14
C GLY A 57 23.97 8.25 1.28
N MET A 58 23.09 9.24 1.10
CA MET A 58 22.12 9.67 2.11
C MET A 58 20.84 8.84 1.99
N PRO A 59 20.47 8.04 3.01
CA PRO A 59 19.19 7.37 3.05
C PRO A 59 18.05 8.39 2.95
N TRP A 60 17.00 8.02 2.21
CA TRP A 60 15.88 8.93 2.01
C TRP A 60 14.53 8.25 2.24
N GLY A 61 13.53 9.06 2.58
CA GLY A 61 12.11 8.77 2.59
C GLY A 61 11.38 9.64 1.58
N ALA A 62 10.08 9.47 1.46
CA ALA A 62 9.25 10.28 0.59
C ALA A 62 7.96 10.73 1.28
N TYR A 63 7.37 11.85 0.87
CA TYR A 63 6.04 12.25 1.30
C TYR A 63 5.20 12.80 0.17
N LEU A 64 3.88 12.64 0.30
CA LEU A 64 2.89 13.23 -0.59
C LEU A 64 1.98 14.16 0.20
N TYR A 65 1.90 15.42 -0.20
CA TYR A 65 1.01 16.42 0.40
C TYR A 65 -0.43 16.16 -0.05
N SER A 66 -1.33 15.95 0.89
CA SER A 66 -2.70 15.51 0.61
C SER A 66 -3.68 16.67 0.42
N TYR A 67 -4.53 16.51 -0.60
CA TYR A 67 -5.77 17.27 -0.80
C TYR A 67 -7.01 16.37 -0.82
N ALA A 68 -6.88 15.09 -0.41
CA ALA A 68 -7.95 14.12 -0.50
C ALA A 68 -9.09 14.43 0.47
N LYS A 69 -10.30 14.52 -0.07
CA LYS A 69 -11.55 14.73 0.68
C LYS A 69 -12.32 13.43 0.93
N ASP A 70 -11.93 12.37 0.24
CA ASP A 70 -12.53 11.04 0.33
C ASP A 70 -11.54 9.94 -0.05
N ALA A 71 -11.95 8.68 0.14
CA ALA A 71 -11.13 7.52 -0.16
C ALA A 71 -10.76 7.39 -1.66
N SER A 72 -11.61 7.84 -2.58
CA SER A 72 -11.33 7.80 -4.02
C SER A 72 -10.18 8.75 -4.39
N MET A 73 -10.18 9.96 -3.82
CA MET A 73 -9.07 10.89 -3.98
C MET A 73 -7.79 10.36 -3.33
N ALA A 74 -7.86 9.80 -2.10
CA ALA A 74 -6.71 9.19 -1.45
C ALA A 74 -6.15 8.01 -2.25
N GLN A 75 -6.99 7.22 -2.90
CA GLN A 75 -6.55 6.17 -3.83
C GLN A 75 -5.83 6.74 -5.06
N SER A 76 -6.26 7.90 -5.57
CA SER A 76 -5.56 8.61 -6.64
C SER A 76 -4.20 9.12 -6.18
N GLU A 77 -4.12 9.69 -4.97
CA GLU A 77 -2.89 10.14 -4.35
C GLU A 77 -1.91 8.98 -4.09
N ALA A 78 -2.43 7.81 -3.71
CA ALA A 78 -1.61 6.61 -3.59
C ALA A 78 -1.02 6.17 -4.95
N ARG A 79 -1.81 6.20 -6.03
CA ARG A 79 -1.27 5.94 -7.39
C ARG A 79 -0.22 6.96 -7.80
N HIS A 80 -0.42 8.24 -7.46
CA HIS A 80 0.55 9.31 -7.68
C HIS A 80 1.89 8.99 -7.02
N ALA A 81 1.88 8.63 -5.74
CA ALA A 81 3.08 8.25 -5.00
C ALA A 81 3.78 7.03 -5.64
N LEU A 82 3.03 5.96 -5.94
CA LEU A 82 3.57 4.74 -6.54
C LEU A 82 4.17 4.99 -7.94
N ARG A 83 3.53 5.83 -8.75
CA ARG A 83 4.04 6.22 -10.07
C ARG A 83 5.40 6.90 -9.96
N LEU A 84 5.56 7.85 -9.04
CA LEU A 84 6.82 8.59 -8.86
C LEU A 84 7.92 7.75 -8.23
N LEU A 85 7.57 6.85 -7.34
CA LEU A 85 8.53 5.93 -6.72
C LEU A 85 9.13 4.93 -7.72
N GLN A 86 8.40 4.55 -8.78
CA GLN A 86 8.87 3.64 -9.83
C GLN A 86 9.47 2.33 -9.26
N GLY A 87 8.84 1.75 -8.25
CA GLY A 87 9.30 0.55 -7.59
C GLY A 87 10.45 0.75 -6.58
N ARG A 88 10.95 1.97 -6.38
CA ARG A 88 11.93 2.26 -5.33
C ARG A 88 11.32 2.05 -3.95
N LYS A 89 12.13 1.54 -3.02
CA LYS A 89 11.75 1.34 -1.61
C LYS A 89 12.57 2.29 -0.74
N PRO A 90 12.06 3.51 -0.46
CA PRO A 90 12.79 4.48 0.33
C PRO A 90 13.03 3.98 1.76
N LEU A 91 14.27 4.09 2.25
CA LEU A 91 14.71 3.55 3.55
C LEU A 91 14.16 4.32 4.77
N TYR A 92 13.51 5.46 4.55
CA TYR A 92 12.79 6.23 5.59
C TYR A 92 11.28 6.27 5.35
N GLY A 93 10.75 5.29 4.57
CA GLY A 93 9.32 5.10 4.36
C GLY A 93 8.67 6.11 3.42
N VAL A 94 7.34 5.98 3.29
CA VAL A 94 6.46 6.86 2.53
C VAL A 94 5.44 7.46 3.49
N TRP A 95 5.34 8.79 3.51
CA TRP A 95 4.54 9.52 4.49
C TRP A 95 3.38 10.22 3.81
N TYR A 96 2.19 10.06 4.38
CA TYR A 96 1.01 10.78 3.95
C TYR A 96 0.90 12.06 4.75
N ASP A 97 1.09 13.20 4.10
CA ASP A 97 1.12 14.51 4.71
C ASP A 97 -0.28 15.13 4.72
N VAL A 98 -0.89 15.18 5.91
CA VAL A 98 -2.30 15.51 6.12
C VAL A 98 -2.42 16.74 7.01
N GLU A 99 -2.35 17.94 6.39
CA GLU A 99 -2.36 19.20 7.15
C GLU A 99 -3.13 20.35 6.47
N ASP A 100 -3.58 20.17 5.21
CA ASP A 100 -4.22 21.26 4.49
C ASP A 100 -5.61 21.59 5.06
N SER A 101 -5.84 22.86 5.31
CA SER A 101 -7.10 23.36 5.89
C SER A 101 -8.33 23.05 5.04
N GLN A 102 -8.17 22.88 3.71
CA GLN A 102 -9.27 22.59 2.78
C GLN A 102 -9.83 21.17 2.96
N ILE A 103 -9.06 20.26 3.57
CA ILE A 103 -9.51 18.90 3.86
C ILE A 103 -9.93 18.72 5.32
N ALA A 104 -9.89 19.76 6.14
CA ALA A 104 -10.15 19.69 7.58
C ALA A 104 -11.54 19.12 7.97
N GLY A 105 -12.50 19.13 7.05
CA GLY A 105 -13.85 18.57 7.21
C GLY A 105 -14.06 17.22 6.54
N ALA A 106 -13.04 16.64 5.91
CA ALA A 106 -13.10 15.34 5.25
C ALA A 106 -13.04 14.17 6.26
N ASP A 107 -13.35 12.96 5.80
CA ASP A 107 -13.06 11.72 6.55
C ASP A 107 -11.56 11.40 6.45
N LEU A 108 -10.77 12.10 7.26
CA LEU A 108 -9.31 11.98 7.27
C LEU A 108 -8.83 10.60 7.74
N VAL A 109 -9.63 9.89 8.52
CA VAL A 109 -9.30 8.52 8.95
C VAL A 109 -9.36 7.58 7.76
N ALA A 110 -10.45 7.63 6.99
CA ALA A 110 -10.59 6.81 5.79
C ALA A 110 -9.56 7.16 4.72
N THR A 111 -9.22 8.45 4.52
CA THR A 111 -8.18 8.85 3.55
C THR A 111 -6.80 8.33 3.95
N CYS A 112 -6.40 8.47 5.22
CA CYS A 112 -5.14 7.94 5.74
C CYS A 112 -5.05 6.42 5.60
N GLN A 113 -6.11 5.69 5.99
CA GLN A 113 -6.15 4.23 5.84
C GLN A 113 -6.01 3.82 4.38
N THR A 114 -6.72 4.48 3.46
CA THR A 114 -6.67 4.17 2.04
C THR A 114 -5.28 4.36 1.46
N PHE A 115 -4.63 5.48 1.75
CA PHE A 115 -3.27 5.75 1.27
C PHE A 115 -2.27 4.76 1.87
N CYS A 116 -2.23 4.63 3.19
CA CYS A 116 -1.27 3.78 3.87
C CYS A 116 -1.43 2.30 3.48
N ALA A 117 -2.66 1.78 3.40
CA ALA A 117 -2.91 0.41 2.96
C ALA A 117 -2.42 0.16 1.51
N ALA A 118 -2.57 1.14 0.60
CA ALA A 118 -2.04 1.03 -0.75
C ALA A 118 -0.49 1.00 -0.78
N MET A 119 0.18 1.77 0.08
CA MET A 119 1.64 1.72 0.23
C MET A 119 2.09 0.37 0.81
N GLU A 120 1.44 -0.11 1.85
CA GLU A 120 1.73 -1.42 2.47
C GLU A 120 1.52 -2.57 1.48
N ALA A 121 0.44 -2.54 0.68
CA ALA A 121 0.19 -3.51 -0.37
C ALA A 121 1.28 -3.54 -1.45
N ALA A 122 1.95 -2.39 -1.68
CA ALA A 122 3.12 -2.30 -2.57
C ALA A 122 4.45 -2.67 -1.87
N GLY A 123 4.39 -3.13 -0.62
CA GLY A 123 5.56 -3.53 0.17
C GLY A 123 6.40 -2.35 0.67
N LEU A 124 5.77 -1.20 0.86
CA LEU A 124 6.40 0.02 1.37
C LEU A 124 6.04 0.24 2.84
N TYR A 125 6.98 0.79 3.60
CA TYR A 125 6.70 1.28 4.94
C TYR A 125 5.90 2.57 4.84
N ALA A 126 4.72 2.63 5.47
CA ALA A 126 3.83 3.78 5.43
C ALA A 126 3.65 4.44 6.79
N GLY A 127 3.51 5.76 6.80
CA GLY A 127 3.20 6.53 8.00
C GLY A 127 2.43 7.81 7.67
N ILE A 128 2.04 8.54 8.71
CA ILE A 128 1.23 9.74 8.63
C ILE A 128 2.01 10.90 9.23
N TYR A 129 2.18 11.98 8.43
CA TYR A 129 2.64 13.27 8.92
C TYR A 129 1.44 14.19 9.14
N ALA A 130 1.46 14.88 10.26
CA ALA A 130 0.59 16.01 10.53
C ALA A 130 1.11 16.82 11.74
N SER A 131 0.54 17.99 11.93
CA SER A 131 0.79 18.79 13.13
C SER A 131 0.31 18.05 14.39
N LEU A 132 0.96 18.34 15.54
CA LEU A 132 0.54 17.85 16.85
C LEU A 132 -0.97 18.08 17.07
N SER A 133 -1.47 19.26 16.72
CA SER A 133 -2.88 19.60 16.86
C SER A 133 -3.80 18.64 16.09
N TRP A 134 -3.45 18.32 14.84
CA TRP A 134 -4.26 17.42 14.03
C TRP A 134 -4.16 15.98 14.53
N LEU A 135 -2.97 15.53 14.92
CA LEU A 135 -2.78 14.16 15.46
C LEU A 135 -3.52 13.94 16.78
N THR A 136 -3.70 14.98 17.58
CA THR A 136 -4.43 14.89 18.87
C THR A 136 -5.93 15.18 18.77
N THR A 137 -6.40 15.65 17.63
CA THR A 137 -7.82 16.00 17.39
C THR A 137 -8.39 15.22 16.19
N LYS A 138 -8.16 15.69 14.97
CA LYS A 138 -8.79 15.17 13.74
C LYS A 138 -8.34 13.76 13.36
N LEU A 139 -7.09 13.43 13.65
CA LEU A 139 -6.45 12.13 13.35
C LEU A 139 -6.32 11.26 14.61
N ASN A 140 -6.93 11.65 15.72
CA ASN A 140 -6.92 10.87 16.96
C ASN A 140 -7.94 9.73 16.90
N SER A 141 -7.62 8.70 16.14
CA SER A 141 -8.45 7.50 15.97
C SER A 141 -7.63 6.24 16.24
N PRO A 142 -8.16 5.26 16.99
CA PRO A 142 -7.51 3.95 17.17
C PRO A 142 -7.23 3.23 15.83
N GLN A 143 -8.03 3.51 14.79
CA GLN A 143 -7.83 2.94 13.45
C GLN A 143 -6.53 3.40 12.78
N LEU A 144 -5.96 4.51 13.22
CA LEU A 144 -4.69 5.03 12.73
C LEU A 144 -3.50 4.66 13.62
N ASP A 145 -3.72 4.05 14.78
CA ASP A 145 -2.65 3.65 15.70
C ASP A 145 -1.64 2.64 15.10
N PRO A 146 -2.01 1.74 14.16
CA PRO A 146 -1.04 0.86 13.50
C PRO A 146 -0.01 1.59 12.64
N TYR A 147 -0.36 2.73 12.07
CA TYR A 147 0.56 3.50 11.23
C TYR A 147 1.48 4.37 12.06
N ASP A 148 2.75 4.45 11.66
CA ASP A 148 3.72 5.31 12.32
C ASP A 148 3.38 6.80 12.17
N LYS A 149 3.91 7.62 13.07
CA LYS A 149 3.65 9.06 13.08
C LYS A 149 4.95 9.85 12.88
N TRP A 150 4.84 10.83 12.01
CA TRP A 150 5.80 11.92 11.87
C TRP A 150 5.10 13.19 12.36
N VAL A 151 5.48 13.63 13.56
CA VAL A 151 4.79 14.69 14.29
C VAL A 151 5.44 16.04 13.99
N ALA A 152 4.69 17.01 13.50
CA ALA A 152 5.14 18.39 13.42
C ALA A 152 4.77 19.13 14.70
N GLN A 153 5.80 19.54 15.42
CA GLN A 153 5.68 20.42 16.59
C GLN A 153 7.00 21.18 16.76
N TRP A 154 7.04 22.43 16.35
CA TRP A 154 8.23 23.26 16.46
C TRP A 154 8.41 23.74 17.89
N ASN A 155 9.21 22.99 18.64
CA ASN A 155 9.39 23.17 20.07
C ASN A 155 10.72 22.55 20.52
N SER A 156 11.06 22.72 21.79
CA SER A 156 12.23 22.09 22.43
C SER A 156 12.03 20.61 22.75
N ALA A 157 10.76 20.12 22.80
CA ALA A 157 10.40 18.73 23.01
C ALA A 157 9.08 18.42 22.32
N CYS A 158 8.94 17.17 21.83
CA CYS A 158 7.66 16.65 21.32
C CYS A 158 6.76 16.25 22.49
N THR A 159 5.52 16.74 22.48
CA THR A 159 4.54 16.45 23.53
C THR A 159 3.41 15.54 23.05
N TYR A 160 3.56 14.90 21.90
CA TYR A 160 2.57 13.93 21.39
C TYR A 160 2.48 12.74 22.34
N PRO A 161 1.25 12.39 22.81
CA PRO A 161 1.08 11.43 23.90
C PRO A 161 1.13 9.96 23.49
N LYS A 162 1.17 9.66 22.18
CA LYS A 162 1.23 8.31 21.64
C LYS A 162 2.61 8.02 21.03
N PRO A 163 2.93 6.74 20.70
CA PRO A 163 4.16 6.40 19.99
C PRO A 163 4.29 7.14 18.65
N TYR A 164 5.50 7.59 18.35
CA TYR A 164 5.86 8.21 17.07
C TYR A 164 7.29 7.82 16.69
N GLY A 165 7.58 7.90 15.40
CA GLY A 165 8.89 7.55 14.88
C GLY A 165 9.73 8.75 14.46
N ILE A 166 9.10 9.82 13.95
CA ILE A 166 9.78 11.04 13.53
C ILE A 166 9.12 12.25 14.17
N TRP A 167 9.95 13.26 14.49
CA TRP A 167 9.52 14.55 14.98
C TRP A 167 10.15 15.67 14.16
N GLN A 168 9.33 16.46 13.47
CA GLN A 168 9.74 17.72 12.86
C GLN A 168 9.75 18.80 13.95
N TYR A 169 10.94 19.18 14.37
CA TYR A 169 11.13 20.04 15.55
C TYR A 169 11.29 21.52 15.22
N THR A 170 11.57 21.87 13.97
CA THR A 170 11.80 23.23 13.51
C THR A 170 11.59 23.37 12.01
N ASP A 171 11.16 24.56 11.58
CA ASP A 171 11.10 25.01 10.19
C ASP A 171 12.32 25.89 9.81
N ARG A 172 13.35 25.97 10.66
CA ARG A 172 14.45 26.94 10.55
C ARG A 172 15.82 26.35 10.77
N LEU A 173 16.07 25.13 10.33
CA LEU A 173 17.39 24.52 10.39
C LEU A 173 18.29 25.12 9.28
N ALA A 174 19.22 25.99 9.67
CA ALA A 174 20.12 26.66 8.71
C ALA A 174 21.34 25.77 8.40
N ILE A 175 21.55 25.40 7.15
CA ILE A 175 22.70 24.63 6.67
C ILE A 175 23.14 25.17 5.30
N GLY A 176 24.43 25.46 5.15
CA GLY A 176 25.01 25.84 3.86
C GLY A 176 24.38 27.09 3.22
N GLY A 177 23.81 27.99 4.04
CA GLY A 177 23.12 29.20 3.57
C GLY A 177 21.67 28.97 3.13
N GLN A 178 21.15 27.74 3.26
CA GLN A 178 19.74 27.40 3.04
C GLN A 178 19.05 27.08 4.37
N VAL A 179 17.73 27.16 4.39
CA VAL A 179 16.90 26.83 5.55
C VAL A 179 16.05 25.61 5.20
N PHE A 180 15.97 24.67 6.14
CA PHE A 180 15.25 23.41 6.01
C PHE A 180 14.35 23.17 7.22
N ASP A 181 13.34 22.35 7.04
CA ASP A 181 12.61 21.73 8.13
C ASP A 181 13.48 20.61 8.72
N GLY A 182 13.71 20.72 10.05
CA GLY A 182 14.60 19.83 10.77
C GLY A 182 13.83 18.71 11.48
N ASN A 183 14.35 17.49 11.40
CA ASN A 183 13.71 16.30 11.88
C ASN A 183 14.61 15.47 12.79
N TRP A 184 14.00 14.79 13.77
CA TRP A 184 14.61 13.73 14.55
C TRP A 184 13.87 12.42 14.31
N ALA A 185 14.59 11.38 13.85
CA ALA A 185 14.09 10.03 13.80
C ALA A 185 14.54 9.24 15.04
N TYR A 186 13.62 8.49 15.64
CA TYR A 186 13.84 7.72 16.87
C TYR A 186 13.87 6.21 16.62
N LYS A 187 13.55 5.77 15.39
CA LYS A 187 13.60 4.38 14.93
C LYS A 187 14.74 4.18 13.94
N ASP A 188 15.27 2.99 13.87
CA ASP A 188 16.20 2.57 12.82
C ASP A 188 15.38 2.12 11.59
N TYR A 189 14.91 3.11 10.80
CA TYR A 189 14.09 2.85 9.62
C TYR A 189 14.80 1.98 8.59
N PRO A 190 16.08 2.18 8.25
CA PRO A 190 16.79 1.30 7.34
C PRO A 190 16.74 -0.17 7.78
N ALA A 191 17.00 -0.46 9.05
CA ALA A 191 16.95 -1.82 9.56
C ALA A 191 15.53 -2.41 9.54
N ILE A 192 14.52 -1.62 9.92
CA ILE A 192 13.11 -2.04 9.90
C ILE A 192 12.66 -2.37 8.47
N ILE A 193 12.94 -1.49 7.51
CA ILE A 193 12.49 -1.63 6.11
C ILE A 193 13.24 -2.76 5.41
N GLN A 194 14.52 -2.96 5.68
CA GLN A 194 15.27 -4.10 5.18
C GLN A 194 14.72 -5.42 5.72
N ALA A 195 14.37 -5.49 7.01
CA ALA A 195 13.75 -6.67 7.60
C ALA A 195 12.37 -6.98 6.97
N MET A 196 11.55 -5.96 6.66
CA MET A 196 10.29 -6.13 5.92
C MET A 196 10.54 -6.73 4.53
N GLY A 197 11.54 -6.24 3.81
CA GLY A 197 11.92 -6.76 2.49
C GLY A 197 12.31 -8.24 2.54
N SER A 198 13.12 -8.63 3.51
CA SER A 198 13.54 -10.02 3.69
C SER A 198 12.38 -10.97 4.03
N GLN A 199 11.39 -10.50 4.78
CA GLN A 199 10.18 -11.28 5.07
C GLN A 199 9.28 -11.45 3.84
N GLN A 200 9.21 -10.43 2.97
CA GLN A 200 8.45 -10.51 1.72
C GLN A 200 9.12 -11.40 0.67
N GLU A 201 10.44 -11.43 0.60
CA GLU A 201 11.17 -12.34 -0.29
C GLU A 201 10.98 -13.80 0.14
N GLY A 202 10.89 -14.09 1.44
CA GLY A 202 10.54 -15.42 1.96
C GLY A 202 9.07 -15.82 1.75
N ALA A 203 8.20 -14.88 1.51
CA ALA A 203 6.76 -15.07 1.24
C ALA A 203 6.39 -14.97 -0.24
N ASN A 204 7.33 -14.68 -1.13
CA ASN A 204 7.06 -14.63 -2.57
C ASN A 204 6.79 -16.05 -3.10
N LEU A 205 5.51 -16.36 -3.24
CA LEU A 205 5.05 -17.53 -3.99
C LEU A 205 5.64 -17.45 -5.41
N THR A 206 6.35 -18.48 -5.82
CA THR A 206 6.80 -18.58 -7.21
C THR A 206 5.58 -18.71 -8.14
N GLU A 207 5.74 -18.43 -9.43
CA GLU A 207 4.67 -18.67 -10.41
C GLU A 207 4.18 -20.13 -10.37
N ALA A 208 5.07 -21.05 -10.04
CA ALA A 208 4.73 -22.46 -9.85
C ALA A 208 3.85 -22.68 -8.61
N ASP A 209 4.15 -21.98 -7.50
CA ASP A 209 3.33 -22.05 -6.27
C ASP A 209 1.95 -21.44 -6.48
N VAL A 210 1.86 -20.30 -7.17
CA VAL A 210 0.58 -19.67 -7.53
C VAL A 210 -0.25 -20.61 -8.42
N LYS A 211 0.36 -21.21 -9.44
CA LYS A 211 -0.32 -22.21 -10.30
C LYS A 211 -0.78 -23.44 -9.51
N LYS A 212 0.03 -23.91 -8.58
CA LYS A 212 -0.31 -25.05 -7.72
C LYS A 212 -1.49 -24.74 -6.81
N LEU A 213 -1.46 -23.58 -6.12
CA LEU A 213 -2.57 -23.15 -5.26
C LEU A 213 -3.85 -22.93 -6.06
N ALA A 214 -3.77 -22.25 -7.21
CA ALA A 214 -4.92 -22.05 -8.07
C ALA A 214 -5.54 -23.37 -8.53
N ARG A 215 -4.71 -24.37 -8.86
CA ARG A 215 -5.19 -25.72 -9.23
C ARG A 215 -5.85 -26.40 -8.04
N GLN A 216 -5.27 -26.34 -6.85
CA GLN A 216 -5.85 -26.93 -5.63
C GLN A 216 -7.22 -26.31 -5.30
N GLU A 217 -7.34 -24.99 -5.37
CA GLU A 217 -8.62 -24.29 -5.15
C GLU A 217 -9.67 -24.66 -6.21
N MET A 218 -9.27 -24.78 -7.48
CA MET A 218 -10.17 -25.24 -8.53
C MET A 218 -10.64 -26.69 -8.31
N GLU A 219 -9.72 -27.58 -7.93
CA GLU A 219 -10.05 -28.98 -7.62
C GLU A 219 -10.99 -29.07 -6.41
N ALA A 220 -10.75 -28.28 -5.35
CA ALA A 220 -11.63 -28.20 -4.19
C ALA A 220 -13.02 -27.67 -4.56
N TYR A 221 -13.09 -26.63 -5.38
CA TYR A 221 -14.36 -26.10 -5.89
C TYR A 221 -15.15 -27.12 -6.74
N PHE A 222 -14.47 -27.86 -7.61
CA PHE A 222 -15.10 -28.90 -8.40
C PHE A 222 -15.59 -30.07 -7.53
N ALA A 223 -14.84 -30.45 -6.50
CA ALA A 223 -15.24 -31.45 -5.53
C ALA A 223 -16.49 -31.01 -4.75
N GLU A 224 -16.56 -29.74 -4.36
CA GLU A 224 -17.76 -29.16 -3.72
C GLU A 224 -18.97 -29.21 -4.64
N LEU A 225 -18.83 -28.82 -5.92
CA LEU A 225 -19.91 -28.89 -6.91
C LEU A 225 -20.41 -30.31 -7.12
N ALA A 226 -19.50 -31.30 -7.11
CA ALA A 226 -19.85 -32.70 -7.27
C ALA A 226 -20.72 -33.25 -6.13
N GLN A 227 -20.63 -32.66 -4.94
CA GLN A 227 -21.42 -33.08 -3.76
C GLN A 227 -22.79 -32.37 -3.65
N LYS A 228 -23.01 -31.30 -4.43
CA LYS A 228 -24.28 -30.57 -4.38
C LYS A 228 -25.44 -31.42 -4.89
N PRO A 229 -26.60 -31.44 -4.22
CA PRO A 229 -27.77 -32.15 -4.66
C PRO A 229 -28.34 -31.54 -5.94
N VAL A 230 -29.20 -32.30 -6.59
CA VAL A 230 -30.01 -31.78 -7.72
C VAL A 230 -30.79 -30.57 -7.27
N SER A 231 -30.74 -29.50 -8.03
CA SER A 231 -31.55 -28.31 -7.75
C SER A 231 -33.05 -28.63 -7.91
N PRO A 232 -33.93 -28.08 -7.03
CA PRO A 232 -35.37 -28.43 -7.07
C PRO A 232 -36.04 -28.25 -8.44
N TRP A 233 -35.63 -27.19 -9.19
CA TRP A 233 -36.16 -26.94 -10.54
C TRP A 233 -35.76 -27.99 -11.58
N ALA A 234 -34.65 -28.70 -11.38
CA ALA A 234 -34.10 -29.67 -12.33
C ALA A 234 -34.46 -31.12 -11.98
N GLN A 235 -35.01 -31.38 -10.81
CA GLN A 235 -35.22 -32.75 -10.28
C GLN A 235 -35.97 -33.63 -11.23
N ALA A 236 -37.14 -33.20 -11.71
CA ALA A 236 -37.97 -33.98 -12.62
C ALA A 236 -37.26 -34.28 -13.97
N ALA A 237 -36.48 -33.33 -14.47
CA ALA A 237 -35.74 -33.53 -15.72
C ALA A 237 -34.59 -34.53 -15.53
N VAL A 238 -33.85 -34.46 -14.43
CA VAL A 238 -32.76 -35.39 -14.10
C VAL A 238 -33.31 -36.82 -13.92
N GLU A 239 -34.37 -36.98 -13.16
CA GLU A 239 -35.04 -38.29 -13.00
C GLU A 239 -35.51 -38.87 -14.34
N SER A 240 -36.08 -38.05 -15.22
CA SER A 240 -36.54 -38.48 -16.55
C SER A 240 -35.38 -38.94 -17.44
N VAL A 241 -34.28 -38.21 -17.51
CA VAL A 241 -33.13 -38.55 -18.36
C VAL A 241 -32.39 -39.79 -17.87
N LEU A 242 -32.31 -39.98 -16.54
CA LEU A 242 -31.74 -41.17 -15.92
C LEU A 242 -32.62 -42.41 -16.19
N ALA A 243 -33.94 -42.30 -15.95
CA ALA A 243 -34.90 -43.40 -16.20
C ALA A 243 -34.92 -43.86 -17.67
N ARG A 244 -34.70 -42.94 -18.60
CA ARG A 244 -34.61 -43.20 -20.04
C ARG A 244 -33.24 -43.70 -20.49
N GLY A 245 -32.24 -43.76 -19.60
CA GLY A 245 -30.87 -44.13 -19.91
C GLY A 245 -30.11 -43.15 -20.82
N LEU A 246 -30.64 -41.93 -20.99
CA LEU A 246 -30.03 -40.88 -21.82
C LEU A 246 -28.79 -40.29 -21.21
N MET A 247 -28.75 -40.25 -19.88
CA MET A 247 -27.57 -39.89 -19.09
C MET A 247 -27.31 -40.99 -18.06
N ARG A 248 -26.05 -41.14 -17.68
CA ARG A 248 -25.62 -42.06 -16.62
C ARG A 248 -24.77 -41.33 -15.63
N GLY A 249 -24.80 -41.78 -14.37
CA GLY A 249 -23.83 -41.34 -13.37
C GLY A 249 -22.44 -41.93 -13.59
N ASP A 250 -21.51 -41.53 -12.76
CA ASP A 250 -20.15 -42.08 -12.72
C ASP A 250 -20.14 -43.57 -12.31
N ALA A 251 -18.99 -44.22 -12.43
CA ALA A 251 -18.80 -45.61 -12.06
C ALA A 251 -19.11 -45.92 -10.59
N ASP A 252 -19.04 -44.92 -9.70
CA ASP A 252 -19.40 -45.02 -8.28
C ASP A 252 -20.89 -44.81 -8.01
N GLY A 253 -21.69 -44.56 -9.05
CA GLY A 253 -23.13 -44.30 -8.98
C GLY A 253 -23.52 -42.84 -8.70
N SER A 254 -22.58 -41.95 -8.55
CA SER A 254 -22.85 -40.51 -8.36
C SER A 254 -23.23 -39.86 -9.69
N PHE A 255 -24.25 -38.96 -9.67
CA PHE A 255 -24.67 -38.23 -10.87
C PHE A 255 -24.03 -36.84 -10.99
N ARG A 256 -23.55 -36.26 -9.88
CA ARG A 256 -22.90 -34.95 -9.80
C ARG A 256 -23.63 -33.83 -10.58
N PRO A 257 -24.90 -33.56 -10.25
CA PRO A 257 -25.80 -32.76 -11.09
C PRO A 257 -25.37 -31.30 -11.29
N GLN A 258 -24.46 -30.76 -10.47
CA GLN A 258 -23.96 -29.40 -10.57
C GLN A 258 -22.50 -29.32 -11.05
N SER A 259 -21.91 -30.46 -11.47
CA SER A 259 -20.59 -30.47 -12.09
C SER A 259 -20.62 -29.97 -13.53
N PHE A 260 -19.48 -29.49 -14.01
CA PHE A 260 -19.33 -29.11 -15.41
C PHE A 260 -19.40 -30.38 -16.31
N ILE A 261 -20.00 -30.22 -17.46
CA ILE A 261 -20.05 -31.25 -18.50
C ILE A 261 -19.11 -30.89 -19.65
N THR A 262 -18.37 -31.86 -20.15
CA THR A 262 -17.49 -31.67 -21.30
C THR A 262 -18.25 -31.76 -22.61
N ARG A 263 -17.68 -31.21 -23.71
CA ARG A 263 -18.28 -31.37 -25.05
C ARG A 263 -18.37 -32.80 -25.48
N GLN A 264 -17.45 -33.68 -25.03
CA GLN A 264 -17.47 -35.11 -25.32
C GLN A 264 -18.66 -35.80 -24.63
N GLU A 265 -18.92 -35.49 -23.38
CA GLU A 265 -20.07 -35.99 -22.62
C GLU A 265 -21.39 -35.53 -23.24
N VAL A 266 -21.49 -34.27 -23.66
CA VAL A 266 -22.65 -33.74 -24.38
C VAL A 266 -22.86 -34.51 -25.70
N ALA A 267 -21.81 -34.77 -26.46
CA ALA A 267 -21.90 -35.52 -27.71
C ALA A 267 -22.42 -36.96 -27.46
N ALA A 268 -21.91 -37.64 -26.42
CA ALA A 268 -22.39 -38.98 -26.04
C ALA A 268 -23.86 -38.98 -25.60
N VAL A 269 -24.32 -37.95 -24.88
CA VAL A 269 -25.74 -37.80 -24.53
C VAL A 269 -26.60 -37.61 -25.77
N LEU A 270 -26.17 -36.76 -26.71
CA LEU A 270 -26.93 -36.51 -27.94
C LEU A 270 -27.04 -37.76 -28.82
N GLU A 271 -26.02 -38.62 -28.86
CA GLU A 271 -26.06 -39.88 -29.58
C GLU A 271 -27.10 -40.85 -28.99
N ASN A 272 -27.31 -40.85 -27.67
CA ASN A 272 -28.35 -41.67 -27.01
C ASN A 272 -29.78 -41.19 -27.32
N PHE A 273 -29.98 -40.03 -27.96
CA PHE A 273 -31.28 -39.58 -28.41
C PHE A 273 -31.67 -40.09 -29.81
N SER A 274 -30.75 -40.72 -30.52
CA SER A 274 -30.96 -41.27 -31.85
C SER A 274 -31.53 -42.69 -31.75
#